data_ca3a3938f88e80081a4a95eb26902682
#
_entry.id   ca3a3938f88e80081a4a95eb26902682
#
_cell.length_a   1.000
_cell.length_b   1.000
_cell.length_c   1.000
_cell.angle_alpha   90.00
_cell.angle_beta   90.00
_cell.angle_gamma   90.00
#
_symmetry.space_group_name_H-M   'P 1'
#
loop_
_entity.id
_entity.type
_entity.pdbx_description
1 polymer ?
#
loop_
_entity_poly.entity_id
_entity_poly.type
_entity_poly.pdbx_seq_one_letter_code
_entity_poly.pdbx_strand_id
1 'polypeptide(L)'
;NPETSSYHLEIFSQNESHAEGLTKLMNSYELNAKHLERKKGSITYLKEAEKISDFLSLIGGYQALLKFEDVRIVRDMRNSVNRLVNCETANLNKTVSAAMKQVESIKLIDKEIGIENLPDRLREIARIRVEHQEISLKELGEMVSTGPISKSGVNHRLRKL
;
A
#
# COMPACT_ATOMS: atom_id res chain seq x y z
N ASN A 1 9.36 18.48 8.82
CA ASN A 1 9.17 17.22 9.56
C ASN A 1 9.63 16.05 8.67
N PRO A 2 10.73 15.35 9.02
CA PRO A 2 11.26 14.23 8.22
C PRO A 2 10.26 13.09 8.02
N GLU A 3 9.20 13.02 8.83
CA GLU A 3 8.21 11.95 8.76
C GLU A 3 7.11 12.17 7.70
N THR A 4 6.85 13.41 7.31
CA THR A 4 5.70 13.76 6.45
C THR A 4 6.06 14.53 5.18
N SER A 5 7.24 15.15 5.10
CA SER A 5 7.65 15.95 3.96
C SER A 5 8.50 15.18 2.94
N SER A 6 8.44 15.60 1.67
CA SER A 6 9.38 15.16 0.65
C SER A 6 10.79 15.64 1.01
N TYR A 7 11.82 14.87 0.64
CA TYR A 7 13.20 15.31 0.78
C TYR A 7 13.44 16.57 -0.06
N HIS A 8 14.18 17.51 0.49
CA HIS A 8 14.72 18.63 -0.26
C HIS A 8 15.97 19.18 0.43
N LEU A 9 16.87 19.69 -0.39
CA LEU A 9 18.04 20.44 0.02
C LEU A 9 17.90 21.82 -0.58
N GLU A 10 18.07 22.87 0.22
CA GLU A 10 18.02 24.27 -0.21
C GLU A 10 19.31 24.99 0.14
N ILE A 11 19.86 25.75 -0.81
CA ILE A 11 20.99 26.63 -0.61
C ILE A 11 20.51 28.06 -0.88
N PHE A 12 20.55 28.88 0.15
CA PHE A 12 20.13 30.28 0.06
C PHE A 12 21.25 31.15 -0.53
N SER A 13 20.89 32.06 -1.43
CA SER A 13 21.77 33.07 -2.04
C SER A 13 21.13 34.44 -1.93
N GLN A 14 21.91 35.45 -1.59
CA GLN A 14 21.42 36.83 -1.48
C GLN A 14 21.08 37.43 -2.84
N ASN A 15 21.75 37.01 -3.91
CA ASN A 15 21.47 37.48 -5.26
C ASN A 15 21.15 36.34 -6.23
N GLU A 16 20.39 36.66 -7.24
CA GLU A 16 19.90 35.73 -8.25
C GLU A 16 21.03 35.17 -9.11
N SER A 17 21.95 36.01 -9.55
CA SER A 17 23.11 35.61 -10.36
C SER A 17 23.94 34.52 -9.72
N HIS A 18 24.12 34.59 -8.39
CA HIS A 18 24.80 33.54 -7.64
C HIS A 18 23.99 32.23 -7.61
N ALA A 19 22.68 32.31 -7.41
CA ALA A 19 21.81 31.12 -7.43
C ALA A 19 21.79 30.47 -8.83
N GLU A 20 21.75 31.26 -9.89
CA GLU A 20 21.87 30.75 -11.27
C GLU A 20 23.21 30.08 -11.54
N GLY A 21 24.31 30.71 -11.12
CA GLY A 21 25.66 30.16 -11.27
C GLY A 21 25.80 28.82 -10.53
N LEU A 22 25.30 28.76 -9.30
CA LEU A 22 25.28 27.55 -8.50
C LEU A 22 24.43 26.45 -9.14
N THR A 23 23.25 26.80 -9.65
CA THR A 23 22.37 25.87 -10.35
C THR A 23 23.05 25.29 -11.60
N LYS A 24 23.72 26.13 -12.40
CA LYS A 24 24.48 25.68 -13.57
C LYS A 24 25.63 24.76 -13.19
N LEU A 25 26.38 25.10 -12.13
CA LEU A 25 27.45 24.27 -11.62
C LEU A 25 26.93 22.91 -11.14
N MET A 26 25.88 22.89 -10.34
CA MET A 26 25.29 21.63 -9.86
C MET A 26 24.78 20.77 -11.02
N ASN A 27 24.19 21.38 -12.04
CA ASN A 27 23.69 20.67 -13.22
C ASN A 27 24.80 20.16 -14.16
N SER A 28 26.00 20.72 -14.11
CA SER A 28 27.14 20.12 -14.80
C SER A 28 27.57 18.76 -14.20
N TYR A 29 27.11 18.46 -12.98
CA TYR A 29 27.21 17.14 -12.32
C TYR A 29 25.89 16.34 -12.36
N GLU A 30 24.98 16.70 -13.27
CA GLU A 30 23.70 15.97 -13.48
C GLU A 30 22.77 15.93 -12.24
N LEU A 31 22.84 16.96 -11.37
CA LEU A 31 22.08 16.98 -10.13
C LEU A 31 20.62 17.42 -10.27
N ASN A 32 20.18 17.89 -11.43
CA ASN A 32 18.83 18.39 -11.68
C ASN A 32 18.43 19.54 -10.73
N ALA A 33 19.37 20.38 -10.34
CA ALA A 33 19.14 21.52 -9.49
C ALA A 33 18.25 22.56 -10.17
N LYS A 34 17.40 23.20 -9.38
CA LYS A 34 16.55 24.32 -9.79
C LYS A 34 16.77 25.49 -8.88
N HIS A 35 16.50 26.71 -9.36
CA HIS A 35 16.49 27.89 -8.51
C HIS A 35 15.11 28.55 -8.50
N LEU A 36 14.84 29.30 -7.45
CA LEU A 36 13.60 30.04 -7.26
C LEU A 36 13.90 31.33 -6.52
N GLU A 37 13.37 32.44 -7.04
CA GLU A 37 13.43 33.74 -6.39
C GLU A 37 12.47 33.78 -5.18
N ARG A 38 12.91 34.36 -4.09
CA ARG A 38 12.16 34.61 -2.85
C ARG A 38 12.26 36.09 -2.48
N LYS A 39 11.34 36.57 -1.63
CA LYS A 39 11.28 37.98 -1.19
C LYS A 39 12.60 38.53 -0.62
N LYS A 40 13.49 37.69 -0.10
CA LYS A 40 14.74 38.09 0.56
C LYS A 40 16.02 37.56 -0.13
N GLY A 41 15.89 37.00 -1.33
CA GLY A 41 16.98 36.39 -2.09
C GLY A 41 16.51 35.23 -2.93
N SER A 42 17.43 34.39 -3.37
CA SER A 42 17.12 33.22 -4.20
C SER A 42 17.57 31.94 -3.53
N ILE A 43 16.91 30.84 -3.83
CA ILE A 43 17.28 29.50 -3.38
C ILE A 43 17.62 28.60 -4.57
N THR A 44 18.71 27.86 -4.47
CA THR A 44 18.98 26.70 -5.33
C THR A 44 18.59 25.44 -4.56
N TYR A 45 17.84 24.53 -5.19
CA TYR A 45 17.32 23.38 -4.49
C TYR A 45 17.33 22.07 -5.30
N LEU A 46 17.39 20.96 -4.53
CA LEU A 46 17.21 19.60 -5.00
C LEU A 46 16.01 18.98 -4.29
N LYS A 47 15.21 18.20 -5.00
CA LYS A 47 14.06 17.46 -4.43
C LYS A 47 14.23 15.94 -4.50
N GLU A 48 15.04 15.45 -5.42
CA GLU A 48 15.28 14.03 -5.62
C GLU A 48 16.26 13.51 -4.57
N ALA A 49 15.87 12.49 -3.81
CA ALA A 49 16.69 11.95 -2.73
C ALA A 49 18.07 11.47 -3.22
N GLU A 50 18.12 10.81 -4.38
CA GLU A 50 19.37 10.36 -5.00
C GLU A 50 20.29 11.53 -5.34
N LYS A 51 19.75 12.60 -5.91
CA LYS A 51 20.51 13.81 -6.24
C LYS A 51 21.02 14.57 -5.01
N ILE A 52 20.30 14.48 -3.90
CA ILE A 52 20.77 15.00 -2.60
C ILE A 52 21.94 14.15 -2.09
N SER A 53 21.87 12.82 -2.20
CA SER A 53 22.96 11.93 -1.86
C SER A 53 24.20 12.18 -2.72
N ASP A 54 24.02 12.28 -4.03
CA ASP A 54 25.10 12.62 -4.99
C ASP A 54 25.76 13.97 -4.62
N PHE A 55 24.96 14.98 -4.34
CA PHE A 55 25.47 16.29 -3.92
C PHE A 55 26.27 16.21 -2.64
N LEU A 56 25.76 15.52 -1.60
CA LEU A 56 26.46 15.36 -0.32
C LEU A 56 27.79 14.61 -0.50
N SER A 57 27.82 13.62 -1.38
CA SER A 57 29.05 12.89 -1.75
C SER A 57 30.06 13.80 -2.45
N LEU A 58 29.63 14.59 -3.44
CA LEU A 58 30.47 15.50 -4.20
C LEU A 58 31.15 16.55 -3.34
N ILE A 59 30.44 17.09 -2.35
CA ILE A 59 31.03 18.09 -1.42
C ILE A 59 31.81 17.48 -0.26
N GLY A 60 31.95 16.14 -0.21
CA GLY A 60 32.65 15.45 0.89
C GLY A 60 31.87 15.41 2.21
N GLY A 61 30.55 15.66 2.17
CA GLY A 61 29.66 15.67 3.34
C GLY A 61 29.28 14.27 3.83
N TYR A 62 30.23 13.34 3.97
CA TYR A 62 29.97 11.93 4.24
C TYR A 62 29.16 11.65 5.50
N GLN A 63 29.38 12.41 6.57
CA GLN A 63 28.58 12.24 7.79
C GLN A 63 27.11 12.64 7.58
N ALA A 64 26.86 13.71 6.83
CA ALA A 64 25.52 14.12 6.47
C ALA A 64 24.87 13.13 5.51
N LEU A 65 25.64 12.61 4.57
CA LEU A 65 25.20 11.55 3.65
C LEU A 65 24.73 10.29 4.41
N LEU A 66 25.54 9.78 5.33
CA LEU A 66 25.17 8.61 6.14
C LEU A 66 23.89 8.84 6.93
N LYS A 67 23.77 9.98 7.61
CA LYS A 67 22.52 10.32 8.33
C LYS A 67 21.32 10.44 7.41
N PHE A 68 21.52 10.98 6.21
CA PHE A 68 20.45 11.11 5.23
C PHE A 68 19.99 9.74 4.70
N GLU A 69 20.94 8.83 4.41
CA GLU A 69 20.63 7.46 3.99
C GLU A 69 19.93 6.67 5.09
N ASP A 70 20.34 6.80 6.35
CA ASP A 70 19.63 6.17 7.47
C ASP A 70 18.15 6.60 7.54
N VAL A 71 17.89 7.91 7.37
CA VAL A 71 16.50 8.43 7.32
C VAL A 71 15.72 7.86 6.13
N ARG A 72 16.35 7.72 4.95
CA ARG A 72 15.76 7.11 3.77
C ARG A 72 15.38 5.66 4.02
N ILE A 73 16.30 4.86 4.54
CA ILE A 73 16.07 3.43 4.84
C ILE A 73 14.89 3.26 5.80
N VAL A 74 14.88 3.99 6.91
CA VAL A 74 13.80 3.91 7.90
C VAL A 74 12.45 4.28 7.28
N ARG A 75 12.41 5.31 6.44
CA ARG A 75 11.20 5.75 5.76
C ARG A 75 10.69 4.72 4.76
N ASP A 76 11.59 4.14 3.96
CA ASP A 76 11.22 3.12 2.97
C ASP A 76 10.74 1.84 3.63
N MET A 77 11.35 1.44 4.74
CA MET A 77 10.86 0.33 5.56
C MET A 77 9.44 0.61 6.09
N ARG A 78 9.22 1.80 6.67
CA ARG A 78 7.89 2.21 7.18
C ARG A 78 6.84 2.22 6.07
N ASN A 79 7.17 2.79 4.91
CA ASN A 79 6.28 2.82 3.74
C ASN A 79 5.94 1.41 3.23
N SER A 80 6.90 0.50 3.25
CA SER A 80 6.71 -0.90 2.85
C SER A 80 5.81 -1.65 3.82
N VAL A 81 6.02 -1.47 5.13
CA VAL A 81 5.16 -2.03 6.18
C VAL A 81 3.74 -1.48 6.06
N ASN A 82 3.58 -0.16 5.91
CA ASN A 82 2.26 0.45 5.76
C ASN A 82 1.51 -0.08 4.52
N ARG A 83 2.21 -0.25 3.40
CA ARG A 83 1.61 -0.85 2.18
C ARG A 83 1.18 -2.29 2.41
N LEU A 84 2.00 -3.09 3.11
CA LEU A 84 1.66 -4.46 3.45
C LEU A 84 0.41 -4.50 4.34
N VAL A 85 0.40 -3.74 5.44
CA VAL A 85 -0.73 -3.66 6.37
C VAL A 85 -2.01 -3.21 5.65
N ASN A 86 -1.93 -2.18 4.80
CA ASN A 86 -3.08 -1.70 4.03
C ASN A 86 -3.61 -2.78 3.06
N CYS A 87 -2.70 -3.53 2.42
CA CYS A 87 -3.07 -4.63 1.53
C CYS A 87 -3.77 -5.77 2.30
N GLU A 88 -3.21 -6.20 3.41
CA GLU A 88 -3.78 -7.24 4.27
C GLU A 88 -5.15 -6.82 4.82
N THR A 89 -5.26 -5.59 5.32
CA THR A 89 -6.53 -5.03 5.81
C THR A 89 -7.59 -4.97 4.73
N ALA A 90 -7.23 -4.52 3.52
CA ALA A 90 -8.16 -4.46 2.39
C ALA A 90 -8.63 -5.85 1.95
N ASN A 91 -7.73 -6.84 1.96
CA ASN A 91 -8.05 -8.23 1.64
C ASN A 91 -8.98 -8.84 2.69
N LEU A 92 -8.69 -8.60 3.98
CA LEU A 92 -9.53 -9.05 5.08
C LEU A 92 -10.94 -8.45 4.98
N ASN A 93 -11.05 -7.13 4.80
CA ASN A 93 -12.33 -6.44 4.66
C ASN A 93 -13.16 -6.97 3.48
N LYS A 94 -12.52 -7.24 2.34
CA LYS A 94 -13.20 -7.86 1.18
C LYS A 94 -13.72 -9.26 1.52
N THR A 95 -12.93 -10.05 2.23
CA THR A 95 -13.31 -11.42 2.63
C THR A 95 -14.48 -11.39 3.59
N VAL A 96 -14.43 -10.56 4.63
CA VAL A 96 -15.50 -10.39 5.61
C VAL A 96 -16.80 -9.89 4.95
N SER A 97 -16.71 -8.82 4.14
CA SER A 97 -17.89 -8.28 3.43
C SER A 97 -18.53 -9.30 2.49
N ALA A 98 -17.73 -10.10 1.80
CA ALA A 98 -18.26 -11.17 0.94
C ALA A 98 -18.94 -12.26 1.76
N ALA A 99 -18.36 -12.65 2.88
CA ALA A 99 -18.93 -13.65 3.79
C ALA A 99 -20.28 -13.18 4.36
N MET A 100 -20.36 -11.93 4.83
CA MET A 100 -21.60 -11.34 5.34
C MET A 100 -22.72 -11.36 4.29
N LYS A 101 -22.43 -10.91 3.07
CA LYS A 101 -23.41 -10.96 1.96
C LYS A 101 -23.87 -12.38 1.67
N GLN A 102 -22.97 -13.35 1.69
CA GLN A 102 -23.32 -14.76 1.50
C GLN A 102 -24.26 -15.27 2.59
N VAL A 103 -23.98 -14.95 3.85
CA VAL A 103 -24.82 -15.31 5.00
C VAL A 103 -26.21 -14.66 4.91
N GLU A 104 -26.27 -13.38 4.54
CA GLU A 104 -27.54 -12.66 4.33
C GLU A 104 -28.38 -13.31 3.22
N SER A 105 -27.75 -13.65 2.08
CA SER A 105 -28.43 -14.34 0.98
C SER A 105 -28.97 -15.71 1.42
N ILE A 106 -28.15 -16.48 2.14
CA ILE A 106 -28.55 -17.81 2.65
C ILE A 106 -29.73 -17.68 3.63
N LYS A 107 -29.69 -16.72 4.55
CA LYS A 107 -30.80 -16.46 5.48
C LYS A 107 -32.09 -16.06 4.76
N LEU A 108 -31.99 -15.29 3.67
CA LEU A 108 -33.13 -14.94 2.86
C LEU A 108 -33.73 -16.18 2.16
N ILE A 109 -32.86 -17.02 1.57
CA ILE A 109 -33.30 -18.28 0.94
C ILE A 109 -33.96 -19.19 1.97
N ASP A 110 -33.41 -19.29 3.16
CA ASP A 110 -33.97 -20.10 4.23
C ASP A 110 -35.39 -19.65 4.61
N LYS A 111 -35.56 -18.32 4.71
CA LYS A 111 -36.85 -17.72 5.04
C LYS A 111 -37.92 -17.92 3.95
N GLU A 112 -37.53 -17.81 2.67
CA GLU A 112 -38.48 -17.81 1.54
C GLU A 112 -38.84 -19.24 1.05
N ILE A 113 -37.84 -20.13 0.97
CA ILE A 113 -38.02 -21.48 0.40
C ILE A 113 -37.51 -22.60 1.31
N GLY A 114 -36.76 -22.29 2.38
CA GLY A 114 -36.13 -23.25 3.28
C GLY A 114 -34.84 -23.86 2.71
N ILE A 115 -33.78 -23.86 3.51
CA ILE A 115 -32.48 -24.48 3.13
C ILE A 115 -32.65 -25.96 2.77
N GLU A 116 -33.56 -26.66 3.40
CA GLU A 116 -33.82 -28.10 3.18
C GLU A 116 -34.27 -28.44 1.77
N ASN A 117 -34.87 -27.48 1.07
CA ASN A 117 -35.33 -27.67 -0.31
C ASN A 117 -34.23 -27.42 -1.36
N LEU A 118 -33.02 -27.03 -0.91
CA LEU A 118 -31.89 -26.88 -1.81
C LEU A 118 -31.30 -28.23 -2.21
N PRO A 119 -30.68 -28.33 -3.42
CA PRO A 119 -29.89 -29.48 -3.81
C PRO A 119 -28.80 -29.78 -2.76
N ASP A 120 -28.49 -31.03 -2.45
CA ASP A 120 -27.61 -31.47 -1.37
C ASP A 120 -26.27 -30.69 -1.31
N ARG A 121 -25.64 -30.49 -2.47
CA ARG A 121 -24.36 -29.78 -2.58
C ARG A 121 -24.44 -28.28 -2.23
N LEU A 122 -25.60 -27.66 -2.45
CA LEU A 122 -25.85 -26.25 -2.12
C LEU A 122 -26.28 -26.12 -0.65
N ARG A 123 -27.11 -27.02 -0.18
CA ARG A 123 -27.57 -27.12 1.20
C ARG A 123 -26.38 -27.27 2.17
N GLU A 124 -25.48 -28.20 1.85
CA GLU A 124 -24.28 -28.43 2.66
C GLU A 124 -23.41 -27.17 2.79
N ILE A 125 -23.08 -26.53 1.66
CA ILE A 125 -22.21 -25.33 1.69
C ILE A 125 -22.90 -24.13 2.36
N ALA A 126 -24.21 -24.02 2.23
CA ALA A 126 -25.02 -23.01 2.90
C ALA A 126 -24.95 -23.18 4.43
N ARG A 127 -25.17 -24.38 4.92
CA ARG A 127 -25.08 -24.69 6.37
C ARG A 127 -23.68 -24.40 6.92
N ILE A 128 -22.62 -24.89 6.27
CA ILE A 128 -21.25 -24.66 6.70
C ILE A 128 -20.94 -23.15 6.73
N ARG A 129 -21.38 -22.37 5.75
CA ARG A 129 -21.17 -20.90 5.71
C ARG A 129 -21.90 -20.18 6.83
N VAL A 130 -23.12 -20.58 7.18
CA VAL A 130 -23.89 -19.93 8.26
C VAL A 130 -23.26 -20.27 9.64
N GLU A 131 -22.80 -21.50 9.81
CA GLU A 131 -22.13 -21.96 11.05
C GLU A 131 -20.75 -21.32 11.22
N HIS A 132 -20.00 -21.17 10.12
CA HIS A 132 -18.64 -20.64 10.10
C HIS A 132 -18.54 -19.37 9.25
N GLN A 133 -19.07 -18.27 9.78
CA GLN A 133 -19.24 -17.01 9.01
C GLN A 133 -17.92 -16.32 8.66
N GLU A 134 -16.88 -16.49 9.50
CA GLU A 134 -15.63 -15.72 9.38
C GLU A 134 -14.52 -16.46 8.63
N ILE A 135 -14.64 -17.77 8.41
CA ILE A 135 -13.58 -18.55 7.75
C ILE A 135 -13.50 -18.30 6.25
N SER A 136 -12.31 -18.52 5.70
CA SER A 136 -12.04 -18.34 4.27
C SER A 136 -12.76 -19.39 3.40
N LEU A 137 -12.92 -19.08 2.10
CA LEU A 137 -13.48 -20.06 1.16
C LEU A 137 -12.63 -21.32 1.01
N LYS A 138 -11.34 -21.26 1.32
CA LYS A 138 -10.46 -22.44 1.31
C LYS A 138 -10.81 -23.36 2.46
N GLU A 139 -10.87 -22.82 3.66
CA GLU A 139 -11.25 -23.56 4.88
C GLU A 139 -12.67 -24.15 4.78
N LEU A 140 -13.65 -23.37 4.22
CA LEU A 140 -14.96 -23.93 3.92
C LEU A 140 -14.91 -25.15 2.99
N GLY A 141 -14.02 -25.10 1.99
CA GLY A 141 -13.85 -26.22 1.07
C GLY A 141 -13.28 -27.48 1.73
N GLU A 142 -12.50 -27.34 2.77
CA GLU A 142 -11.92 -28.45 3.55
C GLU A 142 -12.95 -29.12 4.46
N MET A 143 -14.06 -28.42 4.79
CA MET A 143 -15.14 -28.91 5.67
C MET A 143 -16.26 -29.65 4.92
N VAL A 144 -16.21 -29.73 3.59
CA VAL A 144 -17.25 -30.43 2.79
C VAL A 144 -17.14 -31.94 2.98
N SER A 145 -18.26 -32.59 3.32
CA SER A 145 -18.32 -34.02 3.68
C SER A 145 -17.92 -34.98 2.55
N THR A 146 -18.16 -34.56 1.30
CA THR A 146 -17.82 -35.36 0.10
C THR A 146 -16.34 -35.34 -0.26
N GLY A 147 -15.50 -34.67 0.55
CA GLY A 147 -14.08 -34.45 0.37
C GLY A 147 -13.74 -33.01 0.02
N PRO A 148 -12.47 -32.60 0.23
CA PRO A 148 -12.04 -31.22 0.06
C PRO A 148 -12.32 -30.72 -1.36
N ILE A 149 -12.90 -29.52 -1.46
CA ILE A 149 -13.12 -28.82 -2.72
C ILE A 149 -12.32 -27.53 -2.79
N SER A 150 -11.93 -27.12 -3.99
CA SER A 150 -11.15 -25.92 -4.19
C SER A 150 -11.93 -24.65 -3.83
N LYS A 151 -11.21 -23.56 -3.50
CA LYS A 151 -11.79 -22.21 -3.32
C LYS A 151 -12.72 -21.81 -4.46
N SER A 152 -12.36 -22.16 -5.72
CA SER A 152 -13.19 -21.90 -6.89
C SER A 152 -14.50 -22.70 -6.86
N GLY A 153 -14.44 -23.97 -6.43
CA GLY A 153 -15.61 -24.82 -6.28
C GLY A 153 -16.58 -24.30 -5.22
N VAL A 154 -16.07 -23.87 -4.06
CA VAL A 154 -16.88 -23.21 -3.02
C VAL A 154 -17.53 -21.95 -3.56
N ASN A 155 -16.75 -21.06 -4.17
CA ASN A 155 -17.28 -19.81 -4.73
C ASN A 155 -18.36 -20.05 -5.79
N HIS A 156 -18.18 -21.07 -6.64
CA HIS A 156 -19.18 -21.44 -7.63
C HIS A 156 -20.50 -21.91 -6.99
N ARG A 157 -20.43 -22.71 -5.92
CA ARG A 157 -21.62 -23.16 -5.18
C ARG A 157 -22.33 -21.99 -4.49
N LEU A 158 -21.57 -21.12 -3.79
CA LEU A 158 -22.13 -19.94 -3.10
C LEU A 158 -22.73 -18.90 -4.05
N ARG A 159 -22.26 -18.83 -5.30
CA ARG A 159 -22.84 -17.93 -6.33
C ARG A 159 -24.17 -18.43 -6.91
N LYS A 160 -24.51 -19.68 -6.67
CA LYS A 160 -25.80 -20.27 -7.09
C LYS A 160 -26.89 -20.15 -6.03
N LEU A 161 -26.51 -19.72 -4.84
CA LEU A 161 -27.39 -19.30 -3.75
C LEU A 161 -27.72 -17.81 -3.87
#